data_f16f589ce7dda4875ab4edee1d3e4d3f
#
_entry.id   f16f589ce7dda4875ab4edee1d3e4d3f
#
_cell.length_a   1.000
_cell.length_b   1.000
_cell.length_c   1.000
_cell.angle_alpha   90.00
_cell.angle_beta   90.00
_cell.angle_gamma   90.00
#
_symmetry.space_group_name_H-M   'P 1'
#
loop_
_entity.id
_entity.type
_entity.pdbx_description
1 polymer ?
#
loop_
_entity_poly.entity_id
_entity_poly.type
_entity_poly.pdbx_seq_one_letter_code
_entity_poly.pdbx_strand_id
1 'polypeptide(L)'
;YEEDASLENKAILKNFNLINVLTSTSNNRLLEKQALNLFRLANAYNGHYGYGNVPHKLHLGGTPLNEAMIALNYIIPQFKKNTGVQKVHVLTLTDGEGAPSVSFGKKAQRFYDEAETKIYSSRIDSNVFLRDRKTGKMYKFDDCYWGSGMTETFVTQLRDRFPECEFMNIRLITGNDWGRFKSSCLGSNVSQEEISKADAVWRRTKSFICTSSFWTIQY
;
A
#
# COMPACT_ATOMS: atom_id res chain seq x y z
N TYR A 1 -19.80 10.67 13.41
CA TYR A 1 -19.58 9.35 12.76
C TYR A 1 -20.91 8.63 12.86
N GLU A 2 -21.60 8.45 11.75
CA GLU A 2 -22.78 7.59 11.71
C GLU A 2 -22.32 6.16 11.98
N GLU A 3 -22.85 5.56 13.01
CA GLU A 3 -22.69 4.16 13.36
C GLU A 3 -23.45 3.33 12.33
N ASP A 4 -22.74 2.93 11.29
CA ASP A 4 -23.32 2.19 10.18
C ASP A 4 -23.09 0.69 10.41
N ALA A 5 -24.14 -0.05 10.77
CA ALA A 5 -24.13 -1.52 10.82
C ALA A 5 -23.62 -2.15 9.51
N SER A 6 -23.60 -1.36 8.42
CA SER A 6 -23.02 -1.73 7.13
C SER A 6 -21.51 -1.96 7.17
N LEU A 7 -20.79 -1.50 8.19
CA LEU A 7 -19.31 -1.59 8.29
C LEU A 7 -18.82 -2.92 8.87
N GLU A 8 -19.71 -3.76 9.39
CA GLU A 8 -19.30 -5.05 9.96
C GLU A 8 -18.54 -5.92 8.97
N ASN A 9 -17.40 -6.44 9.39
CA ASN A 9 -16.51 -7.27 8.58
C ASN A 9 -16.06 -6.62 7.26
N LYS A 10 -16.05 -5.29 7.18
CA LYS A 10 -15.49 -4.54 6.05
C LYS A 10 -14.11 -4.02 6.42
N ALA A 11 -13.16 -4.08 5.47
CA ALA A 11 -11.92 -3.34 5.57
C ALA A 11 -12.22 -1.84 5.45
N ILE A 12 -11.66 -1.05 6.36
CA ILE A 12 -11.97 0.37 6.52
C ILE A 12 -10.69 1.18 6.38
N LEU A 13 -10.76 2.28 5.64
CA LEU A 13 -9.68 3.25 5.53
C LEU A 13 -9.70 4.21 6.72
N LYS A 14 -9.09 3.80 7.83
CA LYS A 14 -9.01 4.61 9.03
C LYS A 14 -7.78 5.50 8.99
N ASN A 15 -7.96 6.81 9.21
CA ASN A 15 -6.86 7.79 9.26
C ASN A 15 -5.99 7.81 7.99
N PHE A 16 -6.56 7.44 6.85
CA PHE A 16 -5.88 7.46 5.57
C PHE A 16 -6.28 8.70 4.78
N ASN A 17 -5.28 9.42 4.28
CA ASN A 17 -5.47 10.55 3.38
C ASN A 17 -4.68 10.30 2.11
N LEU A 18 -5.35 10.34 0.97
CA LEU A 18 -4.71 10.31 -0.34
C LEU A 18 -4.85 11.70 -0.97
N ILE A 19 -3.73 12.26 -1.41
CA ILE A 19 -3.69 13.60 -1.98
C ILE A 19 -3.34 13.49 -3.45
N ASN A 20 -4.18 14.07 -4.30
CA ASN A 20 -3.86 14.23 -5.71
C ASN A 20 -2.87 15.39 -5.87
N VAL A 21 -1.59 15.07 -6.01
CA VAL A 21 -0.51 16.05 -6.08
C VAL A 21 -0.36 16.61 -7.48
N LEU A 22 -0.45 15.75 -8.51
CA LEU A 22 -0.32 16.11 -9.92
C LEU A 22 -1.38 15.38 -10.73
N THR A 23 -1.98 16.07 -11.70
CA THR A 23 -2.90 15.43 -12.65
C THR A 23 -2.70 15.95 -14.07
N SER A 24 -2.68 15.05 -15.04
CA SER A 24 -2.57 15.39 -16.47
C SER A 24 -3.81 16.09 -17.02
N THR A 25 -4.92 16.06 -16.31
CA THR A 25 -6.16 16.79 -16.71
C THR A 25 -6.13 18.27 -16.36
N SER A 26 -5.09 18.73 -15.66
CA SER A 26 -4.89 20.13 -15.33
C SER A 26 -4.44 20.94 -16.55
N ASN A 27 -4.89 22.18 -16.66
CA ASN A 27 -4.26 23.14 -17.59
C ASN A 27 -2.85 23.51 -17.12
N ASN A 28 -2.03 24.10 -18.02
CA ASN A 28 -0.63 24.42 -17.75
C ASN A 28 -0.45 25.27 -16.47
N ARG A 29 -1.30 26.26 -16.27
CA ARG A 29 -1.23 27.15 -15.07
C ARG A 29 -1.47 26.39 -13.77
N LEU A 30 -2.38 25.42 -13.77
CA LEU A 30 -2.65 24.60 -12.60
C LEU A 30 -1.54 23.58 -12.38
N LEU A 31 -1.01 22.98 -13.47
CA LEU A 31 0.11 22.06 -13.41
C LEU A 31 1.37 22.71 -12.82
N GLU A 32 1.69 23.95 -13.23
CA GLU A 32 2.80 24.72 -12.64
C GLU A 32 2.62 24.94 -11.13
N LYS A 33 1.39 25.29 -10.70
CA LYS A 33 1.09 25.44 -9.28
C LYS A 33 1.23 24.11 -8.50
N GLN A 34 0.77 23.01 -9.08
CA GLN A 34 0.90 21.68 -8.48
C GLN A 34 2.38 21.29 -8.35
N ALA A 35 3.18 21.47 -9.40
CA ALA A 35 4.61 21.21 -9.38
C ALA A 35 5.34 22.09 -8.34
N LEU A 36 5.01 23.39 -8.27
CA LEU A 36 5.58 24.29 -7.28
C LEU A 36 5.22 23.86 -5.84
N ASN A 37 3.98 23.42 -5.60
CA ASN A 37 3.56 22.95 -4.29
C ASN A 37 4.28 21.64 -3.90
N LEU A 38 4.49 20.73 -4.85
CA LEU A 38 5.27 19.51 -4.63
C LEU A 38 6.73 19.87 -4.26
N PHE A 39 7.35 20.79 -4.98
CA PHE A 39 8.69 21.26 -4.68
C PHE A 39 8.80 21.91 -3.28
N ARG A 40 7.83 22.75 -2.91
CA ARG A 40 7.76 23.36 -1.58
C ARG A 40 7.61 22.30 -0.48
N LEU A 41 6.77 21.28 -0.71
CA LEU A 41 6.58 20.18 0.22
C LEU A 41 7.86 19.37 0.40
N ALA A 42 8.54 19.04 -0.71
CA ALA A 42 9.83 18.33 -0.67
C ALA A 42 10.89 19.12 0.13
N ASN A 43 10.97 20.44 -0.08
CA ASN A 43 11.86 21.31 0.68
C ASN A 43 11.49 21.38 2.17
N ALA A 44 10.21 21.41 2.50
CA ALA A 44 9.76 21.41 3.89
C ALA A 44 10.15 20.13 4.63
N TYR A 45 10.13 18.97 3.95
CA TYR A 45 10.58 17.70 4.51
C TYR A 45 12.10 17.58 4.61
N ASN A 46 12.85 18.26 3.76
CA ASN A 46 14.32 18.23 3.78
C ASN A 46 14.95 19.22 4.80
N GLY A 47 14.14 20.01 5.47
CA GLY A 47 14.61 20.99 6.47
C GLY A 47 15.02 20.34 7.79
N HIS A 48 16.13 20.84 8.40
CA HIS A 48 16.64 20.38 9.71
C HIS A 48 15.71 20.68 10.89
N TYR A 49 14.64 21.42 10.70
CA TYR A 49 13.79 21.94 11.78
C TYR A 49 12.49 21.16 12.00
N GLY A 50 12.41 19.94 11.51
CA GLY A 50 11.22 19.09 11.73
C GLY A 50 9.97 19.57 10.99
N TYR A 51 8.84 18.95 11.28
CA TYR A 51 7.55 19.13 10.59
C TYR A 51 6.82 20.45 10.90
N GLY A 52 7.43 21.40 11.60
CA GLY A 52 6.76 22.63 12.07
C GLY A 52 6.08 23.48 11.00
N ASN A 53 6.52 23.36 9.76
CA ASN A 53 5.98 24.12 8.62
C ASN A 53 5.11 23.27 7.67
N VAL A 54 4.85 22.01 8.03
CA VAL A 54 4.04 21.10 7.22
C VAL A 54 2.67 20.93 7.89
N PRO A 55 1.56 21.08 7.16
CA PRO A 55 0.23 20.82 7.71
C PRO A 55 0.16 19.42 8.35
N HIS A 56 -0.50 19.30 9.51
CA HIS A 56 -0.55 18.05 10.28
C HIS A 56 -0.97 16.81 9.45
N LYS A 57 -1.89 16.98 8.51
CA LYS A 57 -2.34 15.90 7.62
C LYS A 57 -1.28 15.43 6.60
N LEU A 58 -0.20 16.16 6.46
CA LEU A 58 0.94 15.85 5.57
C LEU A 58 2.17 15.37 6.36
N HIS A 59 2.05 15.17 7.67
CA HIS A 59 3.17 14.65 8.46
C HIS A 59 3.51 13.23 8.00
N LEU A 60 4.80 12.98 7.85
CA LEU A 60 5.34 11.64 7.60
C LEU A 60 5.34 10.84 8.90
N GLY A 61 5.16 9.54 8.84
CA GLY A 61 5.18 8.73 10.07
C GLY A 61 4.93 7.25 9.85
N GLY A 62 4.01 6.89 9.04
CA GLY A 62 3.70 5.50 8.73
C GLY A 62 3.69 5.25 7.23
N THR A 63 3.69 3.99 6.82
CA THR A 63 3.53 3.59 5.43
C THR A 63 2.14 2.98 5.26
N PRO A 64 1.08 3.76 4.96
CA PRO A 64 -0.29 3.26 4.83
C PRO A 64 -0.51 2.57 3.47
N LEU A 65 0.35 1.62 3.16
CA LEU A 65 0.39 0.96 1.86
C LEU A 65 -0.81 0.04 1.65
N ASN A 66 -1.25 -0.65 2.70
CA ASN A 66 -2.44 -1.50 2.64
C ASN A 66 -3.70 -0.68 2.37
N GLU A 67 -3.83 0.45 3.04
CA GLU A 67 -4.92 1.41 2.83
C GLU A 67 -4.89 1.97 1.41
N ALA A 68 -3.71 2.26 0.87
CA ALA A 68 -3.56 2.70 -0.52
C ALA A 68 -4.03 1.62 -1.50
N MET A 69 -3.66 0.35 -1.30
CA MET A 69 -4.14 -0.76 -2.13
C MET A 69 -5.66 -0.94 -2.03
N ILE A 70 -6.23 -0.84 -0.83
CA ILE A 70 -7.69 -0.88 -0.66
C ILE A 70 -8.35 0.26 -1.43
N ALA A 71 -7.80 1.49 -1.36
CA ALA A 71 -8.33 2.67 -2.03
C ALA A 71 -8.34 2.51 -3.57
N LEU A 72 -7.39 1.78 -4.16
CA LEU A 72 -7.33 1.53 -5.59
C LEU A 72 -8.58 0.81 -6.12
N ASN A 73 -9.27 0.04 -5.28
CA ASN A 73 -10.56 -0.57 -5.64
C ASN A 73 -11.65 0.45 -6.02
N TYR A 74 -11.52 1.67 -5.56
CA TYR A 74 -12.41 2.80 -5.85
C TYR A 74 -11.82 3.74 -6.89
N ILE A 75 -10.50 3.96 -6.83
CA ILE A 75 -9.80 4.93 -7.68
C ILE A 75 -9.73 4.44 -9.13
N ILE A 76 -9.37 3.17 -9.36
CA ILE A 76 -9.21 2.63 -10.71
C ILE A 76 -10.50 2.75 -11.54
N PRO A 77 -11.68 2.29 -11.05
CA PRO A 77 -12.91 2.44 -11.81
C PRO A 77 -13.29 3.90 -12.09
N GLN A 78 -13.09 4.78 -11.10
CA GLN A 78 -13.37 6.21 -11.25
C GLN A 78 -12.43 6.88 -12.26
N PHE A 79 -11.15 6.54 -12.21
CA PHE A 79 -10.14 7.03 -13.15
C PHE A 79 -10.48 6.60 -14.59
N LYS A 80 -10.76 5.32 -14.81
CA LYS A 80 -11.18 4.79 -16.14
C LYS A 80 -12.44 5.48 -16.66
N LYS A 81 -13.43 5.65 -15.79
CA LYS A 81 -14.68 6.34 -16.16
C LYS A 81 -14.42 7.79 -16.58
N ASN A 82 -13.56 8.50 -15.86
CA ASN A 82 -13.32 9.92 -16.10
C ASN A 82 -12.41 10.19 -17.32
N THR A 83 -11.51 9.26 -17.62
CA THR A 83 -10.48 9.43 -18.68
C THR A 83 -10.77 8.65 -19.94
N GLY A 84 -11.64 7.64 -19.89
CA GLY A 84 -11.92 6.76 -21.02
C GLY A 84 -10.78 5.79 -21.38
N VAL A 85 -9.71 5.72 -20.59
CA VAL A 85 -8.56 4.85 -20.88
C VAL A 85 -8.91 3.37 -20.71
N GLN A 86 -8.36 2.54 -21.61
CA GLN A 86 -8.56 1.08 -21.56
C GLN A 86 -7.55 0.38 -20.66
N LYS A 87 -6.27 0.79 -20.72
CA LYS A 87 -5.18 0.26 -19.89
C LYS A 87 -4.79 1.26 -18.80
N VAL A 88 -4.52 0.75 -17.62
CA VAL A 88 -4.05 1.54 -16.47
C VAL A 88 -2.78 0.90 -15.93
N HIS A 89 -1.73 1.70 -15.75
CA HIS A 89 -0.53 1.31 -15.05
C HIS A 89 -0.56 1.95 -13.66
N VAL A 90 -0.49 1.12 -12.64
CA VAL A 90 -0.41 1.56 -11.24
C VAL A 90 1.03 1.39 -10.78
N LEU A 91 1.71 2.51 -10.56
CA LEU A 91 3.07 2.53 -10.05
C LEU A 91 3.05 2.98 -8.60
N THR A 92 3.51 2.10 -7.70
CA THR A 92 3.70 2.43 -6.28
C THR A 92 5.18 2.64 -6.01
N LEU A 93 5.51 3.77 -5.40
CA LEU A 93 6.87 4.08 -4.95
C LEU A 93 6.84 4.27 -3.43
N THR A 94 7.67 3.52 -2.70
CA THR A 94 7.71 3.57 -1.24
C THR A 94 9.11 3.26 -0.71
N ASP A 95 9.44 3.78 0.46
CA ASP A 95 10.65 3.46 1.24
C ASP A 95 10.36 2.49 2.40
N GLY A 96 9.09 2.16 2.65
CA GLY A 96 8.65 1.30 3.75
C GLY A 96 7.75 0.15 3.35
N GLU A 97 7.53 -0.75 4.29
CA GLU A 97 6.55 -1.83 4.20
C GLU A 97 5.21 -1.37 4.76
N GLY A 98 4.12 -1.96 4.27
CA GLY A 98 2.79 -1.78 4.87
C GLY A 98 2.75 -2.33 6.30
N ALA A 99 1.94 -1.73 7.15
CA ALA A 99 1.74 -2.25 8.50
C ALA A 99 1.09 -3.64 8.45
N PRO A 100 1.46 -4.58 9.36
CA PRO A 100 0.82 -5.91 9.43
C PRO A 100 -0.55 -5.86 10.11
N SER A 101 -1.33 -4.84 9.80
CA SER A 101 -2.65 -4.61 10.39
C SER A 101 -3.59 -3.98 9.38
N VAL A 102 -4.87 -4.23 9.56
CA VAL A 102 -5.95 -3.59 8.81
C VAL A 102 -7.03 -3.12 9.78
N SER A 103 -7.70 -2.03 9.45
CA SER A 103 -8.87 -1.58 10.21
C SER A 103 -10.13 -2.22 9.65
N PHE A 104 -10.99 -2.70 10.52
CA PHE A 104 -12.26 -3.32 10.15
C PHE A 104 -13.35 -3.06 11.21
N GLY A 105 -14.60 -3.12 10.76
CA GLY A 105 -15.74 -3.02 11.66
C GLY A 105 -16.04 -4.36 12.33
N LYS A 106 -16.26 -4.36 13.63
CA LYS A 106 -16.70 -5.52 14.40
C LYS A 106 -17.80 -5.10 15.38
N LYS A 107 -18.86 -5.91 15.50
CA LYS A 107 -19.85 -5.72 16.56
C LYS A 107 -19.20 -5.96 17.91
N ALA A 108 -19.32 -4.97 18.78
CA ALA A 108 -18.96 -5.14 20.18
C ALA A 108 -20.09 -5.92 20.87
N GLN A 109 -19.82 -7.11 21.39
CA GLN A 109 -20.76 -7.78 22.29
C GLN A 109 -20.77 -7.02 23.62
N ARG A 110 -21.86 -6.32 23.90
CA ARG A 110 -22.18 -5.85 25.24
C ARG A 110 -23.22 -6.77 25.88
N PHE A 111 -23.04 -7.08 27.13
CA PHE A 111 -23.89 -8.01 27.87
C PHE A 111 -25.37 -7.55 28.02
N TYR A 112 -25.68 -6.25 27.79
CA TYR A 112 -26.97 -5.68 28.06
C TYR A 112 -27.55 -4.66 27.07
N ASP A 113 -26.82 -4.34 25.95
CA ASP A 113 -27.27 -3.34 24.97
C ASP A 113 -27.08 -3.79 23.51
N GLU A 114 -27.80 -3.11 22.58
CA GLU A 114 -27.65 -3.32 21.15
C GLU A 114 -26.18 -3.23 20.74
N ALA A 115 -25.73 -4.19 19.93
CA ALA A 115 -24.35 -4.36 19.58
C ALA A 115 -23.90 -3.25 18.61
N GLU A 116 -23.23 -2.25 19.14
CA GLU A 116 -22.64 -1.15 18.41
C GLU A 116 -21.44 -1.63 17.56
N THR A 117 -21.40 -1.29 16.27
CA THR A 117 -20.26 -1.62 15.41
C THR A 117 -19.10 -0.67 15.65
N LYS A 118 -18.00 -1.18 16.21
CA LYS A 118 -16.76 -0.40 16.45
C LYS A 118 -15.70 -0.72 15.40
N ILE A 119 -14.86 0.27 15.12
CA ILE A 119 -13.72 0.09 14.23
C ILE A 119 -12.52 -0.37 15.05
N TYR A 120 -12.02 -1.53 14.71
CA TYR A 120 -10.83 -2.12 15.29
C TYR A 120 -9.69 -2.09 14.27
N SER A 121 -8.48 -1.86 14.74
CA SER A 121 -7.25 -2.14 13.99
C SER A 121 -6.59 -3.34 14.65
N SER A 122 -6.39 -4.39 13.90
CA SER A 122 -5.78 -5.61 14.41
C SER A 122 -4.75 -6.15 13.45
N ARG A 123 -3.73 -6.78 14.02
CA ARG A 123 -2.84 -7.65 13.27
C ARG A 123 -3.65 -8.82 12.73
N ILE A 124 -3.44 -9.15 11.47
CA ILE A 124 -4.12 -10.24 10.80
C ILE A 124 -3.29 -11.51 10.99
N ASP A 125 -3.95 -12.61 11.33
CA ASP A 125 -3.35 -13.94 11.38
C ASP A 125 -3.72 -14.79 10.14
N SER A 126 -3.15 -15.96 10.02
CA SER A 126 -3.35 -16.89 8.92
C SER A 126 -4.76 -17.50 8.81
N ASN A 127 -5.64 -17.22 9.78
CA ASN A 127 -7.03 -17.70 9.79
C ASN A 127 -8.01 -16.66 9.24
N VAL A 128 -7.51 -15.50 8.84
CA VAL A 128 -8.31 -14.43 8.27
C VAL A 128 -8.23 -14.44 6.76
N PHE A 129 -9.36 -14.18 6.11
CA PHE A 129 -9.49 -14.14 4.66
C PHE A 129 -10.02 -12.78 4.20
N LEU A 130 -9.41 -12.26 3.14
CA LEU A 130 -9.98 -11.15 2.38
C LEU A 130 -10.99 -11.70 1.38
N ARG A 131 -12.24 -11.23 1.42
CA ARG A 131 -13.24 -11.55 0.41
C ARG A 131 -13.51 -10.34 -0.48
N ASP A 132 -13.29 -10.49 -1.76
CA ASP A 132 -13.76 -9.50 -2.73
C ASP A 132 -15.27 -9.70 -2.94
N ARG A 133 -16.06 -8.70 -2.53
CA ARG A 133 -17.54 -8.79 -2.62
C ARG A 133 -18.08 -8.70 -4.04
N LYS A 134 -17.30 -8.20 -5.02
CA LYS A 134 -17.73 -8.13 -6.41
C LYS A 134 -17.50 -9.45 -7.15
N THR A 135 -16.35 -10.07 -6.93
CA THR A 135 -16.00 -11.34 -7.60
C THR A 135 -16.40 -12.56 -6.78
N GLY A 136 -16.63 -12.41 -5.47
CA GLY A 136 -16.85 -13.49 -4.52
C GLY A 136 -15.57 -14.24 -4.14
N LYS A 137 -14.43 -13.96 -4.77
CA LYS A 137 -13.15 -14.65 -4.55
C LYS A 137 -12.61 -14.36 -3.15
N MET A 138 -12.00 -15.37 -2.56
CA MET A 138 -11.37 -15.31 -1.24
C MET A 138 -9.86 -15.43 -1.36
N TYR A 139 -9.15 -14.65 -0.55
CA TYR A 139 -7.69 -14.60 -0.48
C TYR A 139 -7.27 -14.82 0.96
N LYS A 140 -6.39 -15.77 1.19
CA LYS A 140 -5.84 -16.05 2.50
C LYS A 140 -4.71 -15.05 2.78
N PHE A 141 -4.63 -14.55 4.00
CA PHE A 141 -3.50 -13.78 4.46
C PHE A 141 -2.40 -14.75 4.92
N ASP A 142 -1.46 -15.05 4.04
CA ASP A 142 -0.31 -15.88 4.37
C ASP A 142 0.87 -14.99 4.79
N ASP A 143 1.59 -15.45 5.82
CA ASP A 143 2.86 -14.86 6.28
C ASP A 143 2.84 -13.33 6.57
N CYS A 144 1.72 -12.85 7.14
CA CYS A 144 1.53 -11.43 7.45
C CYS A 144 2.37 -10.91 8.63
N TYR A 145 3.23 -11.76 9.21
CA TYR A 145 4.01 -11.39 10.39
C TYR A 145 4.91 -10.15 10.16
N TRP A 146 5.42 -9.98 8.93
CA TRP A 146 6.35 -8.91 8.55
C TRP A 146 5.74 -7.82 7.65
N GLY A 147 4.43 -7.77 7.51
CA GLY A 147 3.74 -6.70 6.77
C GLY A 147 3.68 -6.88 5.26
N SER A 148 4.70 -7.45 4.61
CA SER A 148 4.74 -7.63 3.15
C SER A 148 3.65 -8.55 2.63
N GLY A 149 3.38 -9.67 3.28
CA GLY A 149 2.36 -10.63 2.86
C GLY A 149 0.95 -10.06 2.81
N MET A 150 0.63 -9.13 3.71
CA MET A 150 -0.68 -8.47 3.69
C MET A 150 -0.84 -7.58 2.46
N THR A 151 0.16 -6.77 2.14
CA THR A 151 0.15 -5.92 0.94
C THR A 151 0.05 -6.76 -0.33
N GLU A 152 0.78 -7.88 -0.39
CA GLU A 152 0.72 -8.81 -1.52
C GLU A 152 -0.68 -9.41 -1.71
N THR A 153 -1.36 -9.75 -0.64
CA THR A 153 -2.75 -10.23 -0.69
C THR A 153 -3.69 -9.20 -1.32
N PHE A 154 -3.58 -7.92 -0.91
CA PHE A 154 -4.37 -6.85 -1.52
C PHE A 154 -4.04 -6.62 -2.99
N VAL A 155 -2.77 -6.72 -3.37
CA VAL A 155 -2.37 -6.57 -4.78
C VAL A 155 -2.83 -7.75 -5.62
N THR A 156 -2.77 -8.96 -5.10
CA THR A 156 -3.32 -10.15 -5.77
C THR A 156 -4.82 -9.98 -6.01
N GLN A 157 -5.56 -9.48 -5.03
CA GLN A 157 -6.97 -9.16 -5.18
C GLN A 157 -7.20 -8.09 -6.27
N LEU A 158 -6.37 -7.05 -6.32
CA LEU A 158 -6.47 -5.99 -7.34
C LEU A 158 -6.17 -6.52 -8.75
N ARG A 159 -5.16 -7.36 -8.92
CA ARG A 159 -4.80 -8.00 -10.19
C ARG A 159 -5.93 -8.87 -10.72
N ASP A 160 -6.55 -9.65 -9.85
CA ASP A 160 -7.69 -10.49 -10.23
C ASP A 160 -8.92 -9.67 -10.59
N ARG A 161 -9.12 -8.55 -9.91
CA ARG A 161 -10.28 -7.69 -10.13
C ARG A 161 -10.15 -6.78 -11.34
N PHE A 162 -8.92 -6.40 -11.68
CA PHE A 162 -8.59 -5.50 -12.78
C PHE A 162 -7.50 -6.12 -13.67
N PRO A 163 -7.80 -7.21 -14.40
CA PRO A 163 -6.81 -7.93 -15.19
C PRO A 163 -6.22 -7.09 -16.33
N GLU A 164 -6.88 -6.01 -16.72
CA GLU A 164 -6.38 -5.04 -17.69
C GLU A 164 -5.43 -4.00 -17.12
N CYS A 165 -5.23 -4.00 -15.79
CA CYS A 165 -4.33 -3.09 -15.11
C CYS A 165 -2.98 -3.76 -14.81
N GLU A 166 -1.91 -3.02 -15.02
CA GLU A 166 -0.56 -3.46 -14.65
C GLU A 166 -0.14 -2.79 -13.33
N PHE A 167 0.33 -3.61 -12.39
CA PHE A 167 0.77 -3.15 -11.08
C PHE A 167 2.26 -3.35 -10.95
N MET A 168 2.99 -2.25 -10.74
CA MET A 168 4.42 -2.23 -10.49
C MET A 168 4.69 -1.52 -9.19
N ASN A 169 5.53 -2.12 -8.34
CA ASN A 169 5.88 -1.56 -7.06
C ASN A 169 7.38 -1.45 -6.95
N ILE A 170 7.84 -0.25 -6.65
CA ILE A 170 9.23 0.08 -6.46
C ILE A 170 9.44 0.42 -5.00
N ARG A 171 10.34 -0.31 -4.36
CA ARG A 171 10.78 0.00 -3.00
C ARG A 171 12.18 0.57 -3.03
N LEU A 172 12.33 1.75 -2.43
CA LEU A 172 13.63 2.34 -2.17
C LEU A 172 14.18 1.76 -0.87
N ILE A 173 15.39 1.23 -0.91
CA ILE A 173 16.04 0.66 0.28
C ILE A 173 17.47 1.19 0.39
N THR A 174 17.95 1.29 1.63
CA THR A 174 19.37 1.53 1.91
C THR A 174 20.15 0.22 1.83
N GLY A 175 21.47 0.32 1.72
CA GLY A 175 22.34 -0.88 1.75
C GLY A 175 22.17 -1.73 3.02
N ASN A 176 21.80 -1.08 4.13
CA ASN A 176 21.57 -1.76 5.43
C ASN A 176 20.26 -2.59 5.42
N ASP A 177 19.29 -2.22 4.59
CA ASP A 177 18.00 -2.91 4.49
C ASP A 177 18.03 -4.10 3.54
N TRP A 178 19.09 -4.21 2.71
CA TRP A 178 19.22 -5.27 1.71
C TRP A 178 19.07 -6.67 2.29
N GLY A 179 19.73 -6.95 3.42
CA GLY A 179 19.66 -8.27 4.07
C GLY A 179 18.23 -8.67 4.45
N ARG A 180 17.49 -7.75 5.07
CA ARG A 180 16.09 -7.95 5.48
C ARG A 180 15.19 -8.11 4.26
N PHE A 181 15.35 -7.22 3.29
CA PHE A 181 14.56 -7.27 2.07
C PHE A 181 14.80 -8.55 1.26
N LYS A 182 16.06 -8.95 1.11
CA LYS A 182 16.44 -10.20 0.43
C LYS A 182 15.74 -11.42 1.04
N SER A 183 15.74 -11.51 2.37
CA SER A 183 15.06 -12.60 3.09
C SER A 183 13.54 -12.59 2.84
N SER A 184 12.93 -11.43 2.77
CA SER A 184 11.50 -11.27 2.44
C SER A 184 11.19 -11.68 1.01
N CYS A 185 12.05 -11.34 0.03
CA CYS A 185 11.83 -11.66 -1.37
C CYS A 185 12.07 -13.13 -1.72
N LEU A 186 13.11 -13.71 -1.16
CA LEU A 186 13.54 -15.05 -1.51
C LEU A 186 12.82 -16.14 -0.69
N GLY A 187 12.24 -15.77 0.46
CA GLY A 187 11.59 -16.72 1.36
C GLY A 187 12.57 -17.54 2.21
N SER A 188 12.04 -18.40 3.06
CA SER A 188 12.81 -19.17 4.04
C SER A 188 13.50 -20.42 3.49
N ASN A 189 13.08 -20.92 2.33
CA ASN A 189 13.54 -22.21 1.77
C ASN A 189 14.48 -22.02 0.55
N VAL A 190 15.26 -20.96 0.53
CA VAL A 190 16.11 -20.61 -0.61
C VAL A 190 17.49 -21.20 -0.47
N SER A 191 18.03 -21.72 -1.56
CA SER A 191 19.40 -22.25 -1.61
C SER A 191 20.45 -21.16 -1.42
N GLN A 192 21.61 -21.56 -0.87
CA GLN A 192 22.75 -20.64 -0.71
C GLN A 192 23.25 -20.08 -2.06
N GLU A 193 23.04 -20.83 -3.15
CA GLU A 193 23.39 -20.41 -4.49
C GLU A 193 22.51 -19.25 -4.99
N GLU A 194 21.20 -19.32 -4.76
CA GLU A 194 20.26 -18.25 -5.11
C GLU A 194 20.51 -16.98 -4.29
N ILE A 195 20.81 -17.13 -3.01
CA ILE A 195 21.24 -16.01 -2.14
C ILE A 195 22.49 -15.33 -2.71
N SER A 196 23.49 -16.11 -3.10
CA SER A 196 24.74 -15.60 -3.66
C SER A 196 24.54 -14.90 -4.99
N LYS A 197 23.67 -15.42 -5.85
CA LYS A 197 23.28 -14.77 -7.12
C LYS A 197 22.59 -13.43 -6.88
N ALA A 198 21.62 -13.38 -5.94
CA ALA A 198 20.92 -12.14 -5.59
C ALA A 198 21.90 -11.08 -5.05
N ASP A 199 22.83 -11.48 -4.18
CA ASP A 199 23.85 -10.58 -3.64
C ASP A 199 24.82 -10.07 -4.73
N ALA A 200 25.16 -10.89 -5.70
CA ALA A 200 26.01 -10.48 -6.82
C ALA A 200 25.29 -9.46 -7.73
N VAL A 201 24.01 -9.69 -8.02
CA VAL A 201 23.18 -8.74 -8.79
C VAL A 201 23.09 -7.42 -8.04
N TRP A 202 22.70 -7.43 -6.75
CA TRP A 202 22.59 -6.24 -5.94
C TRP A 202 23.88 -5.43 -5.85
N ARG A 203 25.02 -6.10 -5.59
CA ARG A 203 26.33 -5.42 -5.54
C ARG A 203 26.68 -4.68 -6.81
N ARG A 204 26.32 -5.25 -7.97
CA ARG A 204 26.64 -4.71 -9.29
C ARG A 204 25.68 -3.60 -9.72
N THR A 205 24.37 -3.80 -9.54
CA THR A 205 23.34 -2.95 -10.16
C THR A 205 22.66 -2.02 -9.17
N LYS A 206 22.79 -2.29 -7.86
CA LYS A 206 21.98 -1.66 -6.81
C LYS A 206 20.48 -1.73 -7.08
N SER A 207 20.07 -2.72 -7.87
CA SER A 207 18.67 -3.00 -8.17
C SER A 207 18.42 -4.50 -8.13
N PHE A 208 17.20 -4.90 -7.82
CA PHE A 208 16.80 -6.30 -7.79
C PHE A 208 15.33 -6.42 -8.13
N ILE A 209 14.99 -7.33 -9.04
CA ILE A 209 13.61 -7.66 -9.38
C ILE A 209 13.25 -8.95 -8.66
N CYS A 210 12.29 -8.88 -7.76
CA CYS A 210 11.74 -10.03 -7.09
C CYS A 210 10.53 -10.53 -7.87
N THR A 211 10.63 -11.72 -8.45
CA THR A 211 9.57 -12.31 -9.28
C THR A 211 8.47 -13.00 -8.47
N SER A 212 8.77 -13.36 -7.23
CA SER A 212 7.84 -14.03 -6.32
C SER A 212 7.05 -13.07 -5.44
N SER A 213 7.47 -11.83 -5.34
CA SER A 213 6.85 -10.81 -4.53
C SER A 213 6.50 -9.56 -5.34
N PHE A 214 5.74 -8.71 -4.71
CA PHE A 214 5.22 -7.47 -5.20
C PHE A 214 6.28 -6.41 -5.58
N TRP A 215 7.57 -6.63 -5.33
CA TRP A 215 8.57 -5.58 -5.34
C TRP A 215 9.55 -5.63 -6.52
N THR A 216 9.70 -4.50 -7.20
CA THR A 216 10.89 -4.16 -7.99
C THR A 216 11.69 -3.12 -7.22
N ILE A 217 12.99 -3.32 -7.05
CA ILE A 217 13.84 -2.36 -6.34
C ILE A 217 14.72 -1.61 -7.31
N GLN A 218 14.78 -0.29 -7.11
CA GLN A 218 15.86 0.57 -7.60
C GLN A 218 16.46 1.34 -6.42
N TYR A 219 17.77 1.53 -6.48
CA TYR A 219 18.52 2.33 -5.51
C TYR A 219 18.63 3.76 -5.99
#